data_76821e387b53a50b7401942ede156e4a
#
_entry.id   76821e387b53a50b7401942ede156e4a
#
_cell.length_a   1.000
_cell.length_b   1.000
_cell.length_c   1.000
_cell.angle_alpha   90.00
_cell.angle_beta   90.00
_cell.angle_gamma   90.00
#
_symmetry.space_group_name_H-M   'P 1'
#
loop_
_entity.id
_entity.type
_entity.pdbx_description
1 polymer ?
#
loop_
_entity_poly.entity_id
_entity_poly.type
_entity_poly.pdbx_seq_one_letter_code
_entity_poly.pdbx_strand_id
1 'polypeptide(L)'
;MAFINYSAREINCKLVYYGPGLCGKTTNLKFIYDRIAEPAKGKMISLATESERTLFFDFLPLSLGEIRGYKTRFHLYTVPGQVFYDASRKLILKGVDGVVFVADSQEERYEANLESMDNLVGNLREQGLELERLPCVIQYNKRDLPNAMPVDELRAELNPQGKRHDFEASASSGKGVFETLKALAKLVLLDLRRSK
;
A
#
# COMPACT_ATOMS: atom_id res chain seq x y z
N MET A 1 4.73 1.61 13.82
CA MET A 1 5.66 2.63 14.38
C MET A 1 7.03 2.35 13.80
N ALA A 2 7.55 3.26 13.01
CA ALA A 2 8.83 3.08 12.33
C ALA A 2 9.94 2.72 13.32
N PHE A 3 10.76 1.77 12.95
CA PHE A 3 11.87 1.34 13.77
C PHE A 3 13.14 2.13 13.41
N ILE A 4 13.67 2.89 14.36
CA ILE A 4 14.94 3.61 14.20
C ILE A 4 16.07 2.79 14.80
N ASN A 5 16.98 2.33 13.94
CA ASN A 5 18.21 1.71 14.36
C ASN A 5 19.31 2.79 14.47
N TYR A 6 19.57 3.23 15.71
CA TYR A 6 20.56 4.28 15.96
C TYR A 6 21.99 3.84 15.65
N SER A 7 22.33 2.59 15.92
CA SER A 7 23.69 2.04 15.67
C SER A 7 23.99 1.93 14.17
N ALA A 8 23.03 1.48 13.38
CA ALA A 8 23.15 1.39 11.93
C ALA A 8 22.82 2.71 11.21
N ARG A 9 22.31 3.72 11.92
CA ARG A 9 21.74 4.96 11.36
C ARG A 9 20.73 4.67 10.26
N GLU A 10 19.73 3.82 10.56
CA GLU A 10 18.67 3.44 9.62
C GLU A 10 17.31 3.74 10.20
N ILE A 11 16.41 4.21 9.34
CA ILE A 11 14.98 4.37 9.60
C ILE A 11 14.26 3.32 8.74
N ASN A 12 13.57 2.38 9.38
CA ASN A 12 12.82 1.35 8.70
C ASN A 12 11.32 1.66 8.80
N CYS A 13 10.66 1.80 7.65
CA CYS A 13 9.24 2.12 7.53
C CYS A 13 8.50 0.97 6.84
N LYS A 14 7.38 0.55 7.41
CA LYS A 14 6.53 -0.51 6.86
C LYS A 14 5.35 0.09 6.10
N LEU A 15 5.29 -0.15 4.79
CA LEU A 15 4.20 0.26 3.91
C LEU A 15 3.39 -0.96 3.46
N VAL A 16 2.08 -0.91 3.60
CA VAL A 16 1.20 -2.03 3.25
C VAL A 16 0.27 -1.62 2.11
N TYR A 17 0.30 -2.40 1.03
CA TYR A 17 -0.67 -2.31 -0.07
C TYR A 17 -1.87 -3.18 0.28
N TYR A 18 -2.99 -2.55 0.53
CA TYR A 18 -4.26 -3.17 0.92
C TYR A 18 -5.29 -3.02 -0.19
N GLY A 19 -6.36 -3.83 -0.19
CA GLY A 19 -7.42 -3.78 -1.19
C GLY A 19 -7.94 -5.17 -1.56
N PRO A 20 -9.03 -5.26 -2.33
CA PRO A 20 -9.67 -6.51 -2.67
C PRO A 20 -8.77 -7.46 -3.46
N GLY A 21 -9.22 -8.70 -3.63
CA GLY A 21 -8.54 -9.68 -4.48
C GLY A 21 -8.43 -9.17 -5.90
N LEU A 22 -7.25 -9.38 -6.53
CA LEU A 22 -6.98 -9.06 -7.94
C LEU A 22 -6.98 -7.56 -8.30
N CYS A 23 -7.04 -6.63 -7.34
CA CYS A 23 -7.03 -5.19 -7.60
C CYS A 23 -5.66 -4.64 -8.10
N GLY A 24 -4.61 -5.47 -8.13
CA GLY A 24 -3.30 -5.08 -8.68
C GLY A 24 -2.23 -4.71 -7.66
N LYS A 25 -2.34 -5.13 -6.38
CA LYS A 25 -1.32 -4.90 -5.34
C LYS A 25 0.04 -5.46 -5.74
N THR A 26 0.09 -6.74 -6.09
CA THR A 26 1.32 -7.42 -6.57
C THR A 26 1.86 -6.78 -7.86
N THR A 27 0.99 -6.35 -8.76
CA THR A 27 1.38 -5.66 -10.00
C THR A 27 2.08 -4.34 -9.72
N ASN A 28 1.59 -3.56 -8.74
CA ASN A 28 2.27 -2.35 -8.26
C ASN A 28 3.70 -2.66 -7.79
N LEU A 29 3.88 -3.65 -6.91
CA LEU A 29 5.20 -3.99 -6.39
C LEU A 29 6.15 -4.51 -7.47
N LYS A 30 5.65 -5.34 -8.39
CA LYS A 30 6.43 -5.83 -9.53
C LYS A 30 6.88 -4.66 -10.41
N PHE A 31 5.97 -3.74 -10.76
CA PHE A 31 6.33 -2.57 -11.56
C PHE A 31 7.40 -1.70 -10.88
N ILE A 32 7.26 -1.46 -9.57
CA ILE A 32 8.26 -0.72 -8.79
C ILE A 32 9.61 -1.45 -8.82
N TYR A 33 9.60 -2.76 -8.58
CA TYR A 33 10.80 -3.59 -8.59
C TYR A 33 11.54 -3.52 -9.93
N ASP A 34 10.82 -3.63 -11.04
CA ASP A 34 11.40 -3.65 -12.39
C ASP A 34 12.02 -2.29 -12.79
N ARG A 35 11.52 -1.19 -12.22
CA ARG A 35 11.94 0.17 -12.60
C ARG A 35 12.94 0.82 -11.64
N ILE A 36 13.06 0.35 -10.43
CA ILE A 36 14.08 0.84 -9.49
C ILE A 36 15.41 0.17 -9.78
N ALA A 37 16.45 0.98 -9.93
CA ALA A 37 17.81 0.50 -10.19
C ALA A 37 18.44 -0.12 -8.93
N GLU A 38 19.36 -1.06 -9.13
CA GLU A 38 20.33 -1.50 -8.12
C GLU A 38 21.26 -0.31 -7.77
N PRO A 39 21.67 -0.10 -6.50
CA PRO A 39 21.40 -0.91 -5.31
C PRO A 39 20.20 -0.41 -4.47
N ALA A 40 19.30 0.41 -5.02
CA ALA A 40 18.21 1.01 -4.27
C ALA A 40 17.07 0.03 -3.94
N LYS A 41 17.10 -1.19 -4.47
CA LYS A 41 16.13 -2.26 -4.15
C LYS A 41 16.85 -3.51 -3.62
N GLY A 42 16.18 -4.22 -2.72
CA GLY A 42 16.57 -5.56 -2.34
C GLY A 42 15.80 -6.62 -3.13
N LYS A 43 16.02 -7.90 -2.81
CA LYS A 43 15.32 -9.00 -3.46
C LYS A 43 13.83 -8.96 -3.15
N MET A 44 13.00 -8.97 -4.17
CA MET A 44 11.56 -9.15 -4.02
C MET A 44 11.26 -10.61 -3.66
N ILE A 45 10.44 -10.82 -2.62
CA ILE A 45 9.98 -12.13 -2.19
C ILE A 45 8.48 -12.17 -2.41
N SER A 46 8.00 -13.19 -3.11
CA SER A 46 6.58 -13.43 -3.32
C SER A 46 6.25 -14.84 -2.85
N LEU A 47 5.36 -14.94 -1.89
CA LEU A 47 4.82 -16.21 -1.42
C LEU A 47 3.47 -16.45 -2.11
N ALA A 48 3.54 -17.00 -3.33
CA ALA A 48 2.37 -17.36 -4.12
C ALA A 48 2.20 -18.89 -4.16
N THR A 49 0.96 -19.35 -4.39
CA THR A 49 0.70 -20.75 -4.77
C THR A 49 0.89 -20.96 -6.26
N GLU A 50 0.95 -22.24 -6.68
CA GLU A 50 0.96 -22.67 -8.08
C GLU A 50 -0.25 -22.14 -8.90
N SER A 51 -1.31 -21.65 -8.24
CA SER A 51 -2.52 -21.12 -8.88
C SER A 51 -2.51 -19.59 -9.09
N GLU A 52 -1.35 -18.94 -9.22
CA GLU A 52 -1.16 -17.50 -9.53
C GLU A 52 -1.74 -16.51 -8.52
N ARG A 53 -2.10 -16.92 -7.32
CA ARG A 53 -2.68 -16.04 -6.29
C ARG A 53 -1.73 -15.91 -5.10
N THR A 54 -1.49 -14.66 -4.67
CA THR A 54 -0.74 -14.37 -3.44
C THR A 54 -1.43 -15.02 -2.25
N LEU A 55 -0.84 -16.09 -1.68
CA LEU A 55 -1.39 -16.78 -0.51
C LEU A 55 -1.15 -16.01 0.77
N PHE A 56 0.03 -15.43 0.90
CA PHE A 56 0.42 -14.76 2.13
C PHE A 56 0.72 -13.27 1.88
N PHE A 57 1.78 -12.94 1.16
CA PHE A 57 2.15 -11.54 0.87
C PHE A 57 3.30 -11.47 -0.15
N ASP A 58 3.45 -10.31 -0.78
CA ASP A 58 4.69 -9.92 -1.45
C ASP A 58 5.46 -8.98 -0.53
N PHE A 59 6.78 -9.05 -0.61
CA PHE A 59 7.68 -8.19 0.14
C PHE A 59 8.74 -7.59 -0.78
N LEU A 60 8.91 -6.28 -0.71
CA LEU A 60 9.91 -5.54 -1.47
C LEU A 60 10.61 -4.50 -0.59
N PRO A 61 11.88 -4.70 -0.23
CA PRO A 61 12.66 -3.68 0.48
C PRO A 61 13.24 -2.66 -0.49
N LEU A 62 13.07 -1.37 -0.18
CA LEU A 62 13.60 -0.23 -0.93
C LEU A 62 14.44 0.67 -0.04
N SER A 63 15.52 1.23 -0.62
CA SER A 63 16.36 2.25 0.02
C SER A 63 16.15 3.57 -0.72
N LEU A 64 15.45 4.53 -0.11
CA LEU A 64 15.03 5.78 -0.75
C LEU A 64 15.77 7.00 -0.17
N GLY A 65 17.11 6.93 -0.13
CA GLY A 65 17.95 8.06 0.27
C GLY A 65 18.18 8.19 1.78
N GLU A 66 18.62 9.37 2.21
CA GLU A 66 19.02 9.66 3.59
C GLU A 66 18.24 10.88 4.14
N ILE A 67 17.89 10.81 5.43
CA ILE A 67 17.29 11.91 6.17
C ILE A 67 18.12 12.17 7.43
N ARG A 68 18.71 13.36 7.52
CA ARG A 68 19.57 13.76 8.66
C ARG A 68 20.66 12.74 8.99
N GLY A 69 21.30 12.15 7.96
CA GLY A 69 22.35 11.16 8.11
C GLY A 69 21.85 9.74 8.45
N TYR A 70 20.53 9.49 8.38
CA TYR A 70 19.95 8.16 8.53
C TYR A 70 19.49 7.64 7.16
N LYS A 71 19.92 6.46 6.78
CA LYS A 71 19.41 5.75 5.59
C LYS A 71 17.94 5.39 5.80
N THR A 72 17.10 5.72 4.85
CA THR A 72 15.66 5.43 4.94
C THR A 72 15.35 4.18 4.11
N ARG A 73 14.86 3.15 4.78
CA ARG A 73 14.42 1.90 4.15
C ARG A 73 12.90 1.77 4.25
N PHE A 74 12.27 1.55 3.12
CA PHE A 74 10.86 1.24 3.03
C PHE A 74 10.65 -0.24 2.74
N HIS A 75 9.88 -0.89 3.57
CA HIS A 75 9.51 -2.28 3.44
C HIS A 75 8.07 -2.36 2.95
N LEU A 76 7.90 -2.63 1.65
CA LEU A 76 6.60 -2.72 1.00
C LEU A 76 6.07 -4.14 1.14
N TYR A 77 4.83 -4.26 1.57
CA TYR A 77 4.10 -5.52 1.71
C TYR A 77 2.77 -5.45 0.96
N THR A 78 2.34 -6.55 0.37
CA THR A 78 0.94 -6.73 -0.04
C THR A 78 0.22 -7.62 0.96
N VAL A 79 -1.09 -7.45 1.08
CA VAL A 79 -1.94 -8.40 1.81
C VAL A 79 -2.68 -9.32 0.84
N PRO A 80 -3.02 -10.58 1.25
CA PRO A 80 -3.92 -11.41 0.48
C PRO A 80 -5.30 -10.75 0.41
N GLY A 81 -5.84 -10.62 -0.80
CA GLY A 81 -7.11 -9.92 -1.02
C GLY A 81 -8.36 -10.78 -0.86
N GLN A 82 -8.23 -12.08 -0.65
CA GLN A 82 -9.37 -12.99 -0.49
C GLN A 82 -9.87 -12.97 0.95
N VAL A 83 -11.19 -13.09 1.13
CA VAL A 83 -11.89 -12.97 2.42
C VAL A 83 -11.35 -13.94 3.49
N PHE A 84 -10.98 -15.16 3.09
CA PHE A 84 -10.53 -16.23 4.00
C PHE A 84 -9.19 -15.95 4.71
N TYR A 85 -8.42 -14.94 4.30
CA TYR A 85 -7.09 -14.67 4.86
C TYR A 85 -7.05 -13.50 5.84
N ASP A 86 -8.12 -13.28 6.59
CA ASP A 86 -8.21 -12.15 7.52
C ASP A 86 -7.09 -12.17 8.59
N ALA A 87 -6.79 -13.33 9.16
CA ALA A 87 -5.70 -13.49 10.11
C ALA A 87 -4.33 -13.08 9.52
N SER A 88 -4.08 -13.41 8.23
CA SER A 88 -2.85 -13.01 7.54
C SER A 88 -2.80 -11.50 7.32
N ARG A 89 -3.93 -10.87 6.96
CA ARG A 89 -4.01 -9.41 6.82
C ARG A 89 -3.70 -8.70 8.12
N LYS A 90 -4.27 -9.15 9.23
CA LYS A 90 -4.00 -8.62 10.59
C LYS A 90 -2.53 -8.72 10.95
N LEU A 91 -1.91 -9.87 10.68
CA LEU A 91 -0.48 -10.08 10.95
C LEU A 91 0.40 -9.13 10.12
N ILE A 92 0.08 -8.95 8.84
CA ILE A 92 0.82 -8.06 7.95
C ILE A 92 0.63 -6.59 8.35
N LEU A 93 -0.54 -6.18 8.83
CA LEU A 93 -0.80 -4.82 9.31
C LEU A 93 -0.06 -4.49 10.62
N LYS A 94 0.39 -5.49 11.38
CA LYS A 94 1.08 -5.25 12.65
C LYS A 94 2.33 -4.38 12.44
N GLY A 95 2.36 -3.23 13.13
CA GLY A 95 3.46 -2.27 13.03
C GLY A 95 3.51 -1.50 11.71
N VAL A 96 2.38 -1.38 11.01
CA VAL A 96 2.28 -0.58 9.77
C VAL A 96 2.51 0.92 10.05
N ASP A 97 3.26 1.56 9.16
CA ASP A 97 3.52 3.01 9.22
C ASP A 97 2.76 3.78 8.14
N GLY A 98 2.29 3.10 7.11
CA GLY A 98 1.46 3.70 6.07
C GLY A 98 0.78 2.66 5.18
N VAL A 99 -0.36 3.04 4.63
CA VAL A 99 -1.20 2.17 3.80
C VAL A 99 -1.44 2.80 2.42
N VAL A 100 -1.26 2.01 1.36
CA VAL A 100 -1.86 2.26 0.05
C VAL A 100 -3.12 1.42 -0.04
N PHE A 101 -4.28 2.03 -0.10
CA PHE A 101 -5.51 1.32 -0.45
C PHE A 101 -5.65 1.29 -1.96
N VAL A 102 -5.51 0.12 -2.56
CA VAL A 102 -5.63 -0.11 -4.01
C VAL A 102 -7.06 -0.54 -4.31
N ALA A 103 -7.86 0.38 -4.83
CA ALA A 103 -9.20 0.10 -5.32
C ALA A 103 -9.14 -0.41 -6.76
N ASP A 104 -9.99 -1.36 -7.09
CA ASP A 104 -10.22 -1.83 -8.45
C ASP A 104 -11.29 -0.96 -9.10
N SER A 105 -10.96 -0.25 -10.18
CA SER A 105 -11.90 0.68 -10.82
C SER A 105 -13.03 0.02 -11.61
N GLN A 106 -13.00 -1.30 -11.82
CA GLN A 106 -14.05 -1.99 -12.57
C GLN A 106 -15.40 -1.93 -11.83
N GLU A 107 -16.50 -1.67 -12.55
CA GLU A 107 -17.85 -1.53 -11.96
C GLU A 107 -18.24 -2.75 -11.12
N GLU A 108 -17.98 -3.96 -11.61
CA GLU A 108 -18.29 -5.21 -10.90
C GLU A 108 -17.44 -5.44 -9.64
N ARG A 109 -16.46 -4.59 -9.38
CA ARG A 109 -15.58 -4.65 -8.20
C ARG A 109 -15.92 -3.62 -7.13
N TYR A 110 -16.95 -2.82 -7.35
CA TYR A 110 -17.36 -1.74 -6.44
C TYR A 110 -17.60 -2.25 -5.01
N GLU A 111 -18.49 -3.22 -4.83
CA GLU A 111 -18.79 -3.80 -3.52
C GLU A 111 -17.55 -4.40 -2.84
N ALA A 112 -16.68 -5.08 -3.61
CA ALA A 112 -15.45 -5.65 -3.09
C ALA A 112 -14.46 -4.57 -2.58
N ASN A 113 -14.48 -3.37 -3.16
CA ASN A 113 -13.70 -2.24 -2.66
C ASN A 113 -14.23 -1.78 -1.29
N LEU A 114 -15.56 -1.64 -1.14
CA LEU A 114 -16.19 -1.22 0.11
C LEU A 114 -15.93 -2.23 1.23
N GLU A 115 -16.19 -3.52 0.99
CA GLU A 115 -15.90 -4.59 1.93
C GLU A 115 -14.43 -4.61 2.37
N SER A 116 -13.51 -4.39 1.41
CA SER A 116 -12.07 -4.37 1.72
C SER A 116 -11.67 -3.13 2.53
N MET A 117 -12.30 -1.98 2.31
CA MET A 117 -12.07 -0.77 3.11
C MET A 117 -12.58 -0.96 4.54
N ASP A 118 -13.78 -1.51 4.72
CA ASP A 118 -14.36 -1.81 6.03
C ASP A 118 -13.49 -2.81 6.80
N ASN A 119 -13.00 -3.84 6.11
CA ASN A 119 -12.09 -4.81 6.69
C ASN A 119 -10.75 -4.17 7.11
N LEU A 120 -10.20 -3.25 6.32
CA LEU A 120 -8.99 -2.49 6.70
C LEU A 120 -9.24 -1.71 7.99
N VAL A 121 -10.34 -0.95 8.05
CA VAL A 121 -10.71 -0.15 9.23
C VAL A 121 -10.87 -1.04 10.46
N GLY A 122 -11.58 -2.18 10.33
CA GLY A 122 -11.76 -3.14 11.41
C GLY A 122 -10.44 -3.71 11.92
N ASN A 123 -9.58 -4.15 11.01
CA ASN A 123 -8.27 -4.74 11.34
C ASN A 123 -7.31 -3.75 12.00
N LEU A 124 -7.36 -2.47 11.61
CA LEU A 124 -6.57 -1.42 12.26
C LEU A 124 -7.08 -1.14 13.68
N ARG A 125 -8.40 -1.03 13.86
CA ARG A 125 -9.01 -0.81 15.18
C ARG A 125 -8.68 -1.91 16.18
N GLU A 126 -8.65 -3.17 15.76
CA GLU A 126 -8.22 -4.28 16.61
C GLU A 126 -6.76 -4.15 17.09
N GLN A 127 -5.94 -3.39 16.38
CA GLN A 127 -4.56 -3.10 16.74
C GLN A 127 -4.39 -1.75 17.46
N GLY A 128 -5.49 -1.09 17.82
CA GLY A 128 -5.48 0.22 18.46
C GLY A 128 -5.08 1.37 17.52
N LEU A 129 -5.22 1.18 16.20
CA LEU A 129 -4.93 2.17 15.18
C LEU A 129 -6.23 2.71 14.56
N GLU A 130 -6.22 3.98 14.20
CA GLU A 130 -7.30 4.65 13.48
C GLU A 130 -6.81 5.03 12.08
N LEU A 131 -7.57 4.65 11.04
CA LEU A 131 -7.21 4.96 9.66
C LEU A 131 -7.10 6.48 9.39
N GLU A 132 -7.83 7.29 10.17
CA GLU A 132 -7.81 8.76 10.10
C GLU A 132 -6.48 9.36 10.54
N ARG A 133 -5.75 8.68 11.41
CA ARG A 133 -4.46 9.11 11.94
C ARG A 133 -3.27 8.45 11.25
N LEU A 134 -3.52 7.35 10.57
CA LEU A 134 -2.47 6.63 9.86
C LEU A 134 -2.20 7.27 8.50
N PRO A 135 -0.93 7.49 8.09
CA PRO A 135 -0.60 7.84 6.72
C PRO A 135 -1.26 6.87 5.74
N CYS A 136 -2.18 7.39 4.93
CA CYS A 136 -2.94 6.59 3.98
C CYS A 136 -3.13 7.35 2.67
N VAL A 137 -2.94 6.66 1.55
CA VAL A 137 -3.28 7.14 0.21
C VAL A 137 -4.18 6.14 -0.49
N ILE A 138 -5.05 6.62 -1.37
CA ILE A 138 -5.94 5.78 -2.17
C ILE A 138 -5.44 5.74 -3.60
N GLN A 139 -5.42 4.56 -4.19
CA GLN A 139 -5.07 4.37 -5.59
C GLN A 139 -6.27 3.73 -6.31
N TYR A 140 -6.88 4.47 -7.24
CA TYR A 140 -7.90 3.93 -8.15
C TYR A 140 -7.20 3.27 -9.32
N ASN A 141 -6.99 1.96 -9.23
CA ASN A 141 -6.22 1.19 -10.20
C ASN A 141 -7.09 0.64 -11.33
N LYS A 142 -6.44 0.21 -12.42
CA LYS A 142 -7.07 -0.32 -13.64
C LYS A 142 -7.88 0.72 -14.43
N ARG A 143 -7.43 1.99 -14.40
CA ARG A 143 -8.05 3.07 -15.18
C ARG A 143 -7.92 2.90 -16.70
N ASP A 144 -7.12 1.94 -17.15
CA ASP A 144 -6.94 1.54 -18.54
C ASP A 144 -8.04 0.61 -19.07
N LEU A 145 -8.90 0.08 -18.19
CA LEU A 145 -9.97 -0.83 -18.59
C LEU A 145 -11.23 -0.06 -19.05
N PRO A 146 -11.95 -0.58 -20.06
CA PRO A 146 -13.12 0.09 -20.64
C PRO A 146 -14.32 0.16 -19.69
N ASN A 147 -14.41 -0.76 -18.71
CA ASN A 147 -15.45 -0.83 -17.67
C ASN A 147 -15.02 -0.16 -16.36
N ALA A 148 -14.03 0.75 -16.42
CA ALA A 148 -13.66 1.53 -15.26
C ALA A 148 -14.72 2.60 -14.97
N MET A 149 -15.37 2.51 -13.81
CA MET A 149 -16.36 3.48 -13.39
C MET A 149 -15.76 4.87 -13.16
N PRO A 150 -16.57 5.95 -13.22
CA PRO A 150 -16.09 7.30 -12.95
C PRO A 150 -15.36 7.41 -11.62
N VAL A 151 -14.21 8.08 -11.62
CA VAL A 151 -13.37 8.18 -10.41
C VAL A 151 -14.07 8.96 -9.29
N ASP A 152 -14.94 9.91 -9.63
CA ASP A 152 -15.66 10.71 -8.65
C ASP A 152 -16.67 9.89 -7.87
N GLU A 153 -17.27 8.85 -8.47
CA GLU A 153 -18.15 7.90 -7.79
C GLU A 153 -17.35 7.06 -6.78
N LEU A 154 -16.20 6.52 -7.19
CA LEU A 154 -15.29 5.80 -6.27
C LEU A 154 -14.78 6.71 -5.14
N ARG A 155 -14.48 7.96 -5.46
CA ARG A 155 -14.01 8.95 -4.49
C ARG A 155 -15.07 9.30 -3.47
N ALA A 156 -16.33 9.43 -3.88
CA ALA A 156 -17.45 9.73 -3.00
C ALA A 156 -17.58 8.69 -1.87
N GLU A 157 -17.27 7.43 -2.15
CA GLU A 157 -17.39 6.34 -1.17
C GLU A 157 -16.08 6.09 -0.39
N LEU A 158 -14.95 6.01 -1.10
CA LEU A 158 -13.68 5.61 -0.48
C LEU A 158 -12.91 6.79 0.14
N ASN A 159 -13.22 8.02 -0.28
CA ASN A 159 -12.58 9.25 0.21
C ASN A 159 -13.59 10.40 0.36
N PRO A 160 -14.74 10.19 1.02
CA PRO A 160 -15.90 11.12 0.99
C PRO A 160 -15.58 12.52 1.52
N GLN A 161 -14.57 12.65 2.35
CA GLN A 161 -14.14 13.94 2.90
C GLN A 161 -12.98 14.57 2.14
N GLY A 162 -12.46 13.90 1.09
CA GLY A 162 -11.30 14.36 0.32
C GLY A 162 -10.02 14.54 1.15
N LYS A 163 -9.95 13.96 2.35
CA LYS A 163 -8.83 14.16 3.29
C LYS A 163 -7.57 13.38 2.92
N ARG A 164 -7.71 12.31 2.15
CA ARG A 164 -6.59 11.48 1.72
C ARG A 164 -6.15 11.88 0.32
N HIS A 165 -4.86 11.87 0.08
CA HIS A 165 -4.36 11.95 -1.29
C HIS A 165 -4.84 10.73 -2.06
N ASP A 166 -5.34 10.94 -3.26
CA ASP A 166 -5.76 9.86 -4.15
C ASP A 166 -5.14 10.01 -5.55
N PHE A 167 -5.00 8.89 -6.24
CA PHE A 167 -4.34 8.80 -7.53
C PHE A 167 -5.09 7.84 -8.44
N GLU A 168 -5.33 8.27 -9.68
CA GLU A 168 -5.70 7.37 -10.75
C GLU A 168 -4.47 6.60 -11.23
N ALA A 169 -4.62 5.29 -11.43
CA ALA A 169 -3.51 4.42 -11.78
C ALA A 169 -3.87 3.32 -12.78
N SER A 170 -2.84 2.86 -13.45
CA SER A 170 -2.81 1.60 -14.19
C SER A 170 -1.49 0.93 -13.86
N ALA A 171 -1.52 -0.03 -12.94
CA ALA A 171 -0.31 -0.69 -12.46
C ALA A 171 0.38 -1.50 -13.56
N SER A 172 -0.36 -1.96 -14.58
CA SER A 172 0.17 -2.67 -15.75
C SER A 172 1.06 -1.78 -16.61
N SER A 173 0.71 -0.50 -16.77
CA SER A 173 1.48 0.48 -17.53
C SER A 173 2.43 1.32 -16.66
N GLY A 174 2.19 1.33 -15.35
CA GLY A 174 2.93 2.11 -14.36
C GLY A 174 2.41 3.52 -14.12
N LYS A 175 1.36 3.96 -14.82
CA LYS A 175 0.72 5.25 -14.56
C LYS A 175 0.23 5.31 -13.12
N GLY A 176 0.56 6.37 -12.38
CA GLY A 176 0.14 6.61 -11.02
C GLY A 176 0.87 5.77 -9.94
N VAL A 177 1.70 4.78 -10.32
CA VAL A 177 2.35 3.86 -9.37
C VAL A 177 3.38 4.57 -8.50
N PHE A 178 4.30 5.30 -9.11
CA PHE A 178 5.34 6.02 -8.36
C PHE A 178 4.81 7.26 -7.66
N GLU A 179 3.80 7.93 -8.22
CA GLU A 179 3.12 9.06 -7.60
C GLU A 179 2.48 8.62 -6.28
N THR A 180 1.76 7.49 -6.28
CA THR A 180 1.18 6.88 -5.09
C THR A 180 2.24 6.55 -4.03
N LEU A 181 3.30 5.84 -4.43
CA LEU A 181 4.39 5.46 -3.51
C LEU A 181 5.08 6.68 -2.90
N LYS A 182 5.42 7.68 -3.72
CA LYS A 182 6.09 8.90 -3.27
C LYS A 182 5.22 9.71 -2.30
N ALA A 183 3.93 9.81 -2.58
CA ALA A 183 3.00 10.50 -1.69
C ALA A 183 2.92 9.81 -0.32
N LEU A 184 2.75 8.48 -0.28
CA LEU A 184 2.71 7.75 0.97
C LEU A 184 4.04 7.84 1.73
N ALA A 185 5.17 7.64 1.05
CA ALA A 185 6.48 7.75 1.68
C ALA A 185 6.70 9.13 2.33
N LYS A 186 6.30 10.20 1.63
CA LYS A 186 6.35 11.57 2.17
C LYS A 186 5.47 11.74 3.41
N LEU A 187 4.24 11.21 3.40
CA LEU A 187 3.33 11.28 4.56
C LEU A 187 3.93 10.56 5.77
N VAL A 188 4.44 9.34 5.60
CA VAL A 188 5.07 8.56 6.65
C VAL A 188 6.27 9.29 7.24
N LEU A 189 7.12 9.88 6.42
CA LEU A 189 8.27 10.65 6.89
C LEU A 189 7.88 11.93 7.63
N LEU A 190 6.79 12.58 7.23
CA LEU A 190 6.24 13.74 7.94
C LEU A 190 5.65 13.34 9.30
N ASP A 191 4.95 12.22 9.37
CA ASP A 191 4.38 11.68 10.60
C ASP A 191 5.48 11.35 11.63
N LEU A 192 6.55 10.69 11.18
CA LEU A 192 7.73 10.42 12.02
C LEU A 192 8.41 11.66 12.60
N ARG A 193 8.31 12.79 11.91
CA ARG A 193 8.85 14.07 12.41
C ARG A 193 7.98 14.69 13.49
N ARG A 194 6.67 14.41 13.48
CA ARG A 194 5.70 14.95 14.46
C ARG A 194 5.63 14.11 15.74
N SER A 195 5.97 12.84 15.64
CA SER A 195 5.95 11.89 16.77
C SER A 195 7.20 11.99 17.67
N LYS A 196 8.09 12.93 17.41
CA LYS A 196 9.25 13.31 18.21
C LYS A 196 9.03 14.68 18.86
#